data_69bb7247559a206b01d330a067613254
#
_entry.id   69bb7247559a206b01d330a067613254
#
_cell.length_a   1.000
_cell.length_b   1.000
_cell.length_c   1.000
_cell.angle_alpha   90.00
_cell.angle_beta   90.00
_cell.angle_gamma   90.00
#
_symmetry.space_group_name_H-M   'P 1'
#
loop_
_entity.id
_entity.type
_entity.pdbx_description
1 polymer ?
#
loop_
_entity_poly.entity_id
_entity_poly.type
_entity_poly.pdbx_seq_one_letter_code
_entity_poly.pdbx_strand_id
1 'polypeptide(L)'
;TSVHEEIISSLKKILGDEVEIETLLDVESVCSEPSNEWIQKTLDIVHPYLGFKPNVKTATYFTDASALKIAYDNPPIIILGPGESAMAHKTDEYCLIDKIPESSSILKDIINNWNNG
;
A
#
# COMPACT_ATOMS: atom_id res chain seq x y z
N THR A 1 -4.68 7.83 -23.40
CA THR A 1 -5.00 6.40 -23.17
C THR A 1 -4.43 6.04 -21.80
N SER A 2 -5.21 5.44 -20.92
CA SER A 2 -4.71 4.99 -19.62
C SER A 2 -3.82 3.76 -19.79
N VAL A 3 -2.93 3.51 -18.82
CA VAL A 3 -2.07 2.30 -18.82
C VAL A 3 -2.94 1.03 -18.89
N HIS A 4 -4.10 1.03 -18.24
CA HIS A 4 -5.02 -0.11 -18.22
C HIS A 4 -5.65 -0.35 -19.61
N GLU A 5 -6.03 0.69 -20.34
CA GLU A 5 -6.53 0.56 -21.73
C GLU A 5 -5.47 -0.01 -22.67
N GLU A 6 -4.20 0.35 -22.48
CA GLU A 6 -3.09 -0.21 -23.25
C GLU A 6 -2.88 -1.69 -22.94
N ILE A 7 -3.00 -2.10 -21.67
CA ILE A 7 -2.94 -3.51 -21.28
C ILE A 7 -4.07 -4.31 -21.90
N ILE A 8 -5.32 -3.82 -21.80
CA ILE A 8 -6.49 -4.49 -22.39
C ILE A 8 -6.34 -4.61 -23.91
N SER A 9 -5.88 -3.53 -24.57
CA SER A 9 -5.63 -3.54 -26.02
C SER A 9 -4.55 -4.57 -26.40
N SER A 10 -3.50 -4.69 -25.60
CA SER A 10 -2.43 -5.66 -25.84
C SER A 10 -2.91 -7.10 -25.63
N LEU A 11 -3.72 -7.33 -24.59
CA LEU A 11 -4.34 -8.64 -24.35
C LEU A 11 -5.25 -9.05 -25.50
N LYS A 12 -6.11 -8.15 -26.02
CA LYS A 12 -6.97 -8.43 -27.17
C LYS A 12 -6.16 -8.81 -28.41
N LYS A 13 -5.04 -8.15 -28.65
CA LYS A 13 -4.16 -8.50 -29.79
C LYS A 13 -3.55 -9.89 -29.66
N ILE A 14 -3.22 -10.32 -28.44
CA ILE A 14 -2.61 -11.63 -28.18
C ILE A 14 -3.66 -12.74 -28.26
N LEU A 15 -4.84 -12.52 -27.70
CA LEU A 15 -5.89 -13.53 -27.55
C LEU A 15 -6.77 -13.68 -28.80
N GLY A 16 -6.82 -12.66 -29.65
CA GLY A 16 -7.67 -12.64 -30.83
C GLY A 16 -9.14 -12.36 -30.53
N ASP A 17 -9.97 -12.36 -31.59
CA ASP A 17 -11.37 -11.93 -31.49
C ASP A 17 -12.32 -13.01 -30.91
N GLU A 18 -11.83 -14.22 -30.71
CA GLU A 18 -12.62 -15.35 -30.18
C GLU A 18 -12.75 -15.30 -28.63
N VAL A 19 -12.03 -14.37 -27.97
CA VAL A 19 -12.02 -14.22 -26.51
C VAL A 19 -12.70 -12.92 -26.13
N GLU A 20 -13.73 -13.02 -25.32
CA GLU A 20 -14.36 -11.87 -24.68
C GLU A 20 -13.60 -11.49 -23.41
N ILE A 21 -13.26 -10.20 -23.26
CA ILE A 21 -12.60 -9.65 -22.07
C ILE A 21 -13.58 -8.72 -21.37
N GLU A 22 -13.99 -9.08 -20.16
CA GLU A 22 -14.80 -8.27 -19.28
C GLU A 22 -13.94 -7.68 -18.16
N THR A 23 -13.99 -6.36 -17.97
CA THR A 23 -13.33 -5.70 -16.85
C THR A 23 -14.23 -5.75 -15.62
N LEU A 24 -13.89 -6.58 -14.66
CA LEU A 24 -14.64 -6.71 -13.40
C LEU A 24 -14.26 -5.60 -12.40
N LEU A 25 -13.01 -5.20 -12.37
CA LEU A 25 -12.50 -4.16 -11.49
C LEU A 25 -11.32 -3.47 -12.17
N ASP A 26 -11.35 -2.14 -12.14
CA ASP A 26 -10.25 -1.31 -12.62
C ASP A 26 -9.88 -0.30 -11.53
N VAL A 27 -8.68 -0.42 -10.98
CA VAL A 27 -8.18 0.43 -9.91
C VAL A 27 -6.75 0.84 -10.18
N GLU A 28 -6.44 2.09 -9.95
CA GLU A 28 -5.10 2.62 -10.13
C GLU A 28 -4.12 2.10 -9.07
N SER A 29 -2.87 1.97 -9.48
CA SER A 29 -1.79 1.67 -8.56
C SER A 29 -1.56 2.82 -7.57
N VAL A 30 -1.19 2.47 -6.34
CA VAL A 30 -0.77 3.43 -5.32
C VAL A 30 0.75 3.54 -5.37
N CYS A 31 1.24 4.74 -5.67
CA CYS A 31 2.64 5.05 -5.62
C CYS A 31 2.83 6.34 -4.81
N SER A 32 3.71 6.30 -3.83
CA SER A 32 4.15 7.47 -3.09
C SER A 32 5.66 7.63 -3.29
N GLU A 33 6.09 8.89 -3.46
CA GLU A 33 7.51 9.18 -3.63
C GLU A 33 8.28 8.87 -2.33
N PRO A 34 9.27 7.95 -2.36
CA PRO A 34 9.99 7.57 -1.15
C PRO A 34 10.70 8.74 -0.45
N SER A 35 11.11 9.76 -1.20
CA SER A 35 11.77 10.97 -0.68
C SER A 35 10.80 11.97 -0.03
N ASN A 36 9.49 11.71 -0.08
CA ASN A 36 8.49 12.58 0.56
C ASN A 36 8.79 12.76 2.05
N GLU A 37 8.78 14.01 2.52
CA GLU A 37 9.16 14.38 3.87
C GLU A 37 8.34 13.66 4.96
N TRP A 38 7.02 13.56 4.76
CA TRP A 38 6.14 12.85 5.69
C TRP A 38 6.46 11.36 5.76
N ILE A 39 6.75 10.74 4.59
CA ILE A 39 7.17 9.33 4.54
C ILE A 39 8.47 9.13 5.30
N GLN A 40 9.47 9.99 5.09
CA GLN A 40 10.74 9.89 5.80
C GLN A 40 10.58 10.10 7.31
N LYS A 41 9.78 11.08 7.75
CA LYS A 41 9.45 11.27 9.17
C LYS A 41 8.76 10.04 9.76
N THR A 42 7.84 9.44 9.02
CA THR A 42 7.15 8.21 9.48
C THR A 42 8.12 7.05 9.62
N LEU A 43 9.07 6.86 8.68
CA LEU A 43 10.11 5.84 8.79
C LEU A 43 11.01 6.06 10.01
N ASP A 44 11.32 7.32 10.34
CA ASP A 44 12.11 7.67 11.53
C ASP A 44 11.35 7.38 12.83
N ILE A 45 10.02 7.58 12.87
CA ILE A 45 9.16 7.20 14.01
C ILE A 45 9.13 5.68 14.18
N VAL A 46 9.07 4.91 13.10
CA VAL A 46 9.01 3.45 13.12
C VAL A 46 10.35 2.81 13.52
N HIS A 47 11.45 3.47 13.20
CA HIS A 47 12.80 2.96 13.43
C HIS A 47 13.05 2.44 14.87
N PRO A 48 12.72 3.17 15.95
CA PRO A 48 12.96 2.68 17.32
C PRO A 48 12.22 1.40 17.67
N TYR A 49 11.04 1.18 17.10
CA TYR A 49 10.23 -0.01 17.35
C TYR A 49 10.79 -1.25 16.64
N LEU A 50 11.34 -1.08 15.45
CA LEU A 50 11.90 -2.19 14.68
C LEU A 50 13.39 -2.45 14.97
N GLY A 51 14.10 -1.50 15.57
CA GLY A 51 15.56 -1.55 15.76
C GLY A 51 16.36 -1.29 14.47
N PHE A 52 15.69 -0.98 13.36
CA PHE A 52 16.30 -0.58 12.10
C PHE A 52 15.35 0.35 11.33
N LYS A 53 15.88 1.23 10.48
CA LYS A 53 15.06 2.04 9.57
C LYS A 53 14.59 1.16 8.42
N PRO A 54 13.26 0.95 8.27
CA PRO A 54 12.76 0.08 7.21
C PRO A 54 13.01 0.69 5.83
N ASN A 55 13.36 -0.16 4.87
CA ASN A 55 13.39 0.22 3.47
C ASN A 55 11.98 0.28 2.92
N VAL A 56 11.71 1.29 2.11
CA VAL A 56 10.44 1.36 1.36
C VAL A 56 10.36 0.17 0.40
N LYS A 57 9.26 -0.56 0.46
CA LYS A 57 8.97 -1.71 -0.39
C LYS A 57 7.64 -1.51 -1.10
N THR A 58 7.50 -2.13 -2.25
CA THR A 58 6.23 -2.20 -2.95
C THR A 58 5.40 -3.35 -2.40
N ALA A 59 4.14 -3.09 -2.05
CA ALA A 59 3.16 -4.14 -1.81
C ALA A 59 2.61 -4.62 -3.17
N THR A 60 2.61 -5.93 -3.38
CA THR A 60 2.15 -6.56 -4.64
C THR A 60 0.71 -7.05 -4.54
N TYR A 61 -0.04 -6.55 -3.58
CA TYR A 61 -1.43 -6.89 -3.33
C TYR A 61 -2.31 -5.63 -3.34
N PHE A 62 -3.59 -5.85 -3.57
CA PHE A 62 -4.61 -4.80 -3.57
C PHE A 62 -4.94 -4.36 -2.13
N THR A 63 -5.18 -3.06 -1.94
CA THR A 63 -5.68 -2.48 -0.69
C THR A 63 -6.64 -1.34 -1.00
N ASP A 64 -7.44 -0.91 -0.02
CA ASP A 64 -8.31 0.26 -0.11
C ASP A 64 -7.57 1.58 -0.35
N ALA A 65 -6.24 1.56 -0.24
CA ALA A 65 -5.38 2.71 -0.50
C ALA A 65 -5.59 3.29 -1.91
N SER A 66 -5.92 2.49 -2.91
CA SER A 66 -6.23 2.94 -4.28
C SER A 66 -7.47 3.84 -4.32
N ALA A 67 -8.53 3.50 -3.59
CA ALA A 67 -9.72 4.33 -3.49
C ALA A 67 -9.49 5.56 -2.61
N LEU A 68 -8.79 5.41 -1.50
CA LEU A 68 -8.46 6.50 -0.59
C LEU A 68 -7.55 7.54 -1.23
N LYS A 69 -6.60 7.11 -2.06
CA LYS A 69 -5.72 8.00 -2.81
C LYS A 69 -6.51 9.00 -3.65
N ILE A 70 -7.52 8.54 -4.37
CA ILE A 70 -8.38 9.40 -5.20
C ILE A 70 -9.25 10.28 -4.31
N ALA A 71 -9.87 9.72 -3.27
CA ALA A 71 -10.78 10.43 -2.38
C ALA A 71 -10.12 11.59 -1.62
N TYR A 72 -8.81 11.50 -1.35
CA TYR A 72 -8.03 12.50 -0.61
C TYR A 72 -7.02 13.27 -1.47
N ASP A 73 -7.22 13.34 -2.78
CA ASP A 73 -6.41 14.14 -3.71
C ASP A 73 -4.91 13.73 -3.71
N ASN A 74 -4.66 12.44 -3.86
CA ASN A 74 -3.32 11.87 -4.00
C ASN A 74 -2.33 12.18 -2.85
N PRO A 75 -2.69 12.00 -1.58
CA PRO A 75 -1.76 12.21 -0.49
C PRO A 75 -0.66 11.13 -0.51
N PRO A 76 0.48 11.36 0.16
CA PRO A 76 1.44 10.31 0.40
C PRO A 76 0.81 9.22 1.27
N ILE A 77 1.00 7.96 0.88
CA ILE A 77 0.38 6.79 1.51
C ILE A 77 1.46 5.81 1.95
N ILE A 78 1.31 5.29 3.16
CA ILE A 78 2.09 4.17 3.69
C ILE A 78 1.11 3.07 4.10
N ILE A 79 1.45 1.82 3.80
CA ILE A 79 0.76 0.65 4.32
C ILE A 79 1.52 0.17 5.54
N LEU A 80 0.88 0.20 6.68
CA LEU A 80 1.48 -0.15 7.97
C LEU A 80 0.46 -0.93 8.82
N GLY A 81 0.90 -2.03 9.40
CA GLY A 81 0.08 -2.85 10.27
C GLY A 81 0.91 -3.88 11.04
N PRO A 82 0.29 -4.60 11.99
CA PRO A 82 0.98 -5.60 12.82
C PRO A 82 1.23 -6.93 12.09
N GLY A 83 0.63 -7.14 10.91
CA GLY A 83 0.72 -8.38 10.16
C GLY A 83 2.03 -8.55 9.40
N GLU A 84 2.33 -9.80 9.07
CA GLU A 84 3.42 -10.16 8.17
C GLU A 84 2.97 -9.97 6.71
N SER A 85 3.62 -9.11 5.95
CA SER A 85 3.25 -8.87 4.55
C SER A 85 3.22 -10.13 3.68
N ALA A 86 4.04 -11.12 4.04
CA ALA A 86 4.06 -12.43 3.38
C ALA A 86 2.82 -13.29 3.64
N MET A 87 2.02 -12.95 4.65
CA MET A 87 0.79 -13.65 5.03
C MET A 87 -0.46 -12.98 4.46
N ALA A 88 -0.35 -11.78 3.90
CA ALA A 88 -1.48 -11.04 3.35
C ALA A 88 -2.22 -11.89 2.27
N HIS A 89 -3.54 -11.97 2.39
CA HIS A 89 -4.42 -12.71 1.49
C HIS A 89 -4.15 -14.22 1.37
N LYS A 90 -3.49 -14.81 2.37
CA LYS A 90 -3.30 -16.28 2.43
C LYS A 90 -4.38 -16.97 3.26
N THR A 91 -4.61 -18.24 2.95
CA THR A 91 -5.35 -19.13 3.86
C THR A 91 -4.58 -19.21 5.18
N ASP A 92 -5.30 -19.16 6.29
CA ASP A 92 -4.72 -19.14 7.64
C ASP A 92 -3.81 -17.93 7.91
N GLU A 93 -4.18 -16.76 7.35
CA GLU A 93 -3.53 -15.49 7.66
C GLU A 93 -3.50 -15.26 9.18
N TYR A 94 -2.35 -14.88 9.71
CA TYR A 94 -2.18 -14.63 11.13
C TYR A 94 -1.40 -13.35 11.40
N CYS A 95 -1.54 -12.86 12.61
CA CYS A 95 -0.74 -11.78 13.16
C CYS A 95 -0.23 -12.20 14.55
N LEU A 96 1.01 -11.88 14.85
CA LEU A 96 1.58 -12.11 16.18
C LEU A 96 0.93 -11.16 17.18
N ILE A 97 0.44 -11.71 18.30
CA ILE A 97 -0.29 -10.94 19.33
C ILE A 97 0.55 -9.76 19.85
N ASP A 98 1.85 -9.94 20.06
CA ASP A 98 2.75 -8.92 20.55
C ASP A 98 2.94 -7.75 19.57
N LYS A 99 2.66 -7.97 18.28
CA LYS A 99 2.74 -6.92 17.26
C LYS A 99 1.55 -5.96 17.26
N ILE A 100 0.43 -6.35 17.84
CA ILE A 100 -0.77 -5.51 17.92
C ILE A 100 -0.52 -4.26 18.78
N PRO A 101 -0.08 -4.36 20.03
CA PRO A 101 0.22 -3.18 20.84
C PRO A 101 1.39 -2.35 20.31
N GLU A 102 2.40 -2.98 19.70
CA GLU A 102 3.51 -2.29 19.05
C GLU A 102 3.00 -1.42 17.88
N SER A 103 2.19 -1.98 17.00
CA SER A 103 1.59 -1.26 15.88
C SER A 103 0.68 -0.11 16.36
N SER A 104 -0.10 -0.34 17.42
CA SER A 104 -0.93 0.70 18.04
C SER A 104 -0.09 1.87 18.55
N SER A 105 1.05 1.60 19.18
CA SER A 105 1.98 2.62 19.67
C SER A 105 2.60 3.42 18.53
N ILE A 106 3.03 2.74 17.49
CA ILE A 106 3.56 3.38 16.27
C ILE A 106 2.53 4.34 15.65
N LEU A 107 1.30 3.87 15.46
CA LEU A 107 0.21 4.69 14.88
C LEU A 107 -0.09 5.91 15.74
N LYS A 108 -0.10 5.76 17.07
CA LYS A 108 -0.27 6.88 18.01
C LYS A 108 0.85 7.92 17.88
N ASP A 109 2.09 7.48 17.75
CA ASP A 109 3.24 8.38 17.61
C ASP A 109 3.21 9.10 16.24
N ILE A 110 2.80 8.43 15.16
CA ILE A 110 2.60 9.06 13.86
C ILE A 110 1.54 10.16 13.95
N ILE A 111 0.38 9.90 14.57
CA ILE A 111 -0.71 10.88 14.74
C ILE A 111 -0.26 12.06 15.59
N ASN A 112 0.44 11.82 16.70
CA ASN A 112 0.94 12.89 17.56
C ASN A 112 1.96 13.79 16.86
N ASN A 113 2.82 13.20 16.04
CA ASN A 113 3.79 13.97 15.25
C ASN A 113 3.14 14.72 14.07
N TRP A 114 2.05 14.23 13.54
CA TRP A 114 1.29 14.93 12.50
C TRP A 114 0.73 16.26 13.00
N ASN A 115 0.17 16.27 14.22
CA ASN A 115 -0.46 17.45 14.81
C ASN A 115 0.54 18.51 15.32
N ASN A 116 1.82 18.17 15.43
CA ASN A 116 2.88 19.05 15.97
C ASN A 116 3.83 19.57 14.88
N GLY A 117 3.49 19.37 13.61
CA GLY A 117 4.28 19.81 12.45
C GLY A 117 3.71 21.01 11.71
#